data_b3c977526be1e4a242a9815e5437d5af
#
_entry.id   b3c977526be1e4a242a9815e5437d5af
#
_cell.length_a   1.000
_cell.length_b   1.000
_cell.length_c   1.000
_cell.angle_alpha   90.00
_cell.angle_beta   90.00
_cell.angle_gamma   90.00
#
_symmetry.space_group_name_H-M   'P 1'
#
loop_
_entity.id
_entity.type
_entity.pdbx_description
1 polymer ?
#
loop_
_entity_poly.entity_id
_entity_poly.type
_entity_poly.pdbx_seq_one_letter_code
_entity_poly.pdbx_strand_id
1 'polypeptide(L)'
;MIIGQGIDAQVISDVTRLAERRPEFIDVVLTPAEREVFDVRKGKHQMEFLAGRFSIKEAYSKAIGTGIGSEAHWHDMEVLPNEAGQPVMVKHPKQDEAVAHISISHTGDTVHSSVILESLASLHQPVSERRPSWLEISAEALAHNVAYVRELTETNRFFAVVKANAYGHGLPQIVTAAKRAGVDGFAVATIDEGVWLRQFGVKLPILILGVTPATYVADLAKYDLIPVVASETWLDDALSQLNSEATLTVSVAVDTGMGRIGIRDRAELERVVAKLNAADNVVFQGIGMHFATADGNDTVYFEKQLAKWHELTDELDLPADIWRHLANSGTSLWHEQPSTDAVRVGAAMYGFDASQGALPNRELQPVLSLKAELVHVKQVQLGHQFRTGQLIQRRNQNGLGQCQSGTRMAIHVLSKAWMFCYQMAVAQN
;
A
#
# COMPACT_ATOMS: atom_id res chain seq x y z
N MET A 1 15.35 7.75 2.09
CA MET A 1 14.54 8.63 1.18
C MET A 1 15.51 9.29 0.19
N ILE A 2 15.16 9.26 -1.11
CA ILE A 2 15.95 9.98 -2.11
C ILE A 2 15.72 11.48 -1.93
N ILE A 3 16.82 12.23 -1.82
CA ILE A 3 16.82 13.70 -1.63
C ILE A 3 17.40 14.44 -2.80
N GLY A 4 18.01 13.74 -3.77
CA GLY A 4 18.53 14.33 -4.97
C GLY A 4 18.88 13.29 -6.03
N GLN A 5 18.76 13.67 -7.31
CA GLN A 5 19.17 12.88 -8.46
C GLN A 5 19.77 13.77 -9.53
N GLY A 6 20.89 13.34 -10.09
CA GLY A 6 21.55 14.03 -11.20
C GLY A 6 22.11 13.05 -12.22
N ILE A 7 22.08 13.49 -13.46
CA ILE A 7 22.64 12.74 -14.60
C ILE A 7 23.50 13.72 -15.43
N ASP A 8 24.61 13.21 -15.93
CA ASP A 8 25.47 13.92 -16.85
C ASP A 8 26.00 13.00 -17.97
N ALA A 9 26.35 13.58 -19.09
CA ALA A 9 26.97 12.90 -20.21
C ALA A 9 28.06 13.78 -20.84
N GLN A 10 29.25 13.19 -21.08
CA GLN A 10 30.37 13.87 -21.66
C GLN A 10 30.92 13.11 -22.88
N VAL A 11 31.39 13.86 -23.87
CA VAL A 11 32.12 13.30 -25.03
C VAL A 11 33.59 13.17 -24.64
N ILE A 12 34.10 11.94 -24.64
CA ILE A 12 35.49 11.66 -24.19
C ILE A 12 36.54 12.38 -25.00
N SER A 13 36.36 12.45 -26.34
CA SER A 13 37.27 13.17 -27.22
C SER A 13 37.29 14.69 -26.96
N ASP A 14 36.17 15.28 -26.50
CA ASP A 14 36.14 16.72 -26.14
C ASP A 14 36.90 16.98 -24.84
N VAL A 15 36.72 16.12 -23.84
CA VAL A 15 37.47 16.19 -22.58
C VAL A 15 38.96 15.95 -22.82
N THR A 16 39.31 15.02 -23.73
CA THR A 16 40.68 14.76 -24.14
C THR A 16 41.33 16.04 -24.77
N ARG A 17 40.64 16.63 -25.75
CA ARG A 17 41.14 17.89 -26.40
C ARG A 17 41.28 19.03 -25.40
N LEU A 18 40.40 19.11 -24.40
CA LEU A 18 40.49 20.14 -23.36
C LEU A 18 41.72 19.92 -22.49
N ALA A 19 41.97 18.66 -22.06
CA ALA A 19 43.14 18.30 -21.25
C ALA A 19 44.46 18.51 -22.01
N GLU A 20 44.50 18.24 -23.32
CA GLU A 20 45.67 18.51 -24.17
C GLU A 20 45.95 20.01 -24.34
N ARG A 21 44.93 20.84 -24.48
CA ARG A 21 45.05 22.28 -24.61
C ARG A 21 45.34 23.02 -23.30
N ARG A 22 44.87 22.46 -22.20
CA ARG A 22 44.97 23.03 -20.84
C ARG A 22 45.31 21.89 -19.85
N PRO A 23 46.60 21.52 -19.75
CA PRO A 23 47.00 20.45 -18.86
C PRO A 23 46.58 20.65 -17.40
N GLU A 24 46.49 21.90 -16.94
CA GLU A 24 45.99 22.27 -15.62
C GLU A 24 44.52 21.85 -15.37
N PHE A 25 43.73 21.59 -16.41
CA PHE A 25 42.37 21.09 -16.29
C PHE A 25 42.31 19.77 -15.55
N ILE A 26 43.29 18.91 -15.74
CA ILE A 26 43.37 17.61 -15.05
C ILE A 26 43.42 17.84 -13.54
N ASP A 27 44.28 18.75 -13.08
CA ASP A 27 44.46 19.06 -11.66
C ASP A 27 43.29 19.89 -11.08
N VAL A 28 42.53 20.58 -11.90
CA VAL A 28 41.30 21.24 -11.49
C VAL A 28 40.19 20.23 -11.20
N VAL A 29 40.09 19.17 -12.02
CA VAL A 29 39.00 18.17 -11.88
C VAL A 29 39.34 17.09 -10.87
N LEU A 30 40.57 16.56 -10.91
CA LEU A 30 40.98 15.41 -10.10
C LEU A 30 41.53 15.81 -8.74
N THR A 31 41.06 15.17 -7.67
CA THR A 31 41.73 15.27 -6.37
C THR A 31 43.11 14.59 -6.42
N PRO A 32 44.00 14.83 -5.44
CA PRO A 32 45.32 14.17 -5.42
C PRO A 32 45.19 12.64 -5.48
N ALA A 33 44.23 12.05 -4.74
CA ALA A 33 44.03 10.60 -4.75
C ALA A 33 43.49 10.08 -6.10
N GLU A 34 42.57 10.81 -6.76
CA GLU A 34 42.11 10.49 -8.10
C GLU A 34 43.23 10.65 -9.15
N ARG A 35 44.14 11.62 -8.92
CA ARG A 35 45.30 11.84 -9.78
C ARG A 35 46.28 10.68 -9.74
N GLU A 36 46.53 10.08 -8.58
CA GLU A 36 47.35 8.86 -8.47
C GLU A 36 46.77 7.71 -9.29
N VAL A 37 45.43 7.52 -9.26
CA VAL A 37 44.75 6.50 -10.08
C VAL A 37 44.81 6.83 -11.57
N PHE A 38 44.74 8.08 -11.94
CA PHE A 38 44.85 8.55 -13.31
C PHE A 38 46.24 8.31 -13.89
N ASP A 39 47.30 8.63 -13.16
CA ASP A 39 48.69 8.60 -13.63
C ASP A 39 49.18 7.14 -13.90
N VAL A 40 48.69 6.15 -13.25
CA VAL A 40 49.00 4.72 -13.54
C VAL A 40 48.29 4.19 -14.79
N ARG A 41 47.24 4.89 -15.28
CA ARG A 41 46.50 4.52 -16.48
C ARG A 41 47.21 5.07 -17.74
N LYS A 42 46.94 4.47 -18.92
CA LYS A 42 47.56 4.89 -20.16
C LYS A 42 46.55 4.97 -21.31
N GLY A 43 46.83 5.91 -22.24
CA GLY A 43 46.07 6.03 -23.50
C GLY A 43 44.56 6.24 -23.27
N LYS A 44 43.76 5.47 -24.00
CA LYS A 44 42.30 5.58 -23.96
C LYS A 44 41.73 5.45 -22.54
N HIS A 45 42.18 4.51 -21.73
CA HIS A 45 41.69 4.26 -20.38
C HIS A 45 42.00 5.43 -19.42
N GLN A 46 43.04 6.18 -19.68
CA GLN A 46 43.39 7.37 -18.91
C GLN A 46 42.36 8.49 -19.15
N MET A 47 42.01 8.71 -20.42
CA MET A 47 41.04 9.75 -20.82
C MET A 47 39.61 9.36 -20.46
N GLU A 48 39.23 8.08 -20.58
CA GLU A 48 37.95 7.54 -20.06
C GLU A 48 37.80 7.79 -18.56
N PHE A 49 38.88 7.59 -17.79
CA PHE A 49 38.87 7.87 -16.36
C PHE A 49 38.64 9.36 -16.07
N LEU A 50 39.39 10.26 -16.74
CA LEU A 50 39.21 11.69 -16.56
C LEU A 50 37.80 12.15 -16.93
N ALA A 51 37.28 11.72 -18.07
CA ALA A 51 35.93 12.05 -18.51
C ALA A 51 34.88 11.51 -17.54
N GLY A 52 35.07 10.29 -16.99
CA GLY A 52 34.19 9.70 -15.98
C GLY A 52 34.19 10.49 -14.67
N ARG A 53 35.37 11.00 -14.22
CA ARG A 53 35.46 11.82 -13.02
C ARG A 53 34.84 13.22 -13.22
N PHE A 54 35.05 13.79 -14.39
CA PHE A 54 34.41 15.06 -14.78
C PHE A 54 32.89 14.90 -14.77
N SER A 55 32.37 13.93 -15.52
CA SER A 55 30.94 13.67 -15.65
C SER A 55 30.25 13.37 -14.31
N ILE A 56 30.85 12.52 -13.45
CA ILE A 56 30.19 12.15 -12.19
C ILE A 56 30.12 13.32 -11.19
N LYS A 57 31.11 14.21 -11.19
CA LYS A 57 31.11 15.42 -10.36
C LYS A 57 30.07 16.44 -10.84
N GLU A 58 29.90 16.57 -12.18
CA GLU A 58 28.79 17.32 -12.77
C GLU A 58 27.43 16.70 -12.41
N ALA A 59 27.28 15.38 -12.50
CA ALA A 59 26.06 14.70 -12.10
C ALA A 59 25.74 14.92 -10.62
N TYR A 60 26.75 14.89 -9.74
CA TYR A 60 26.57 15.21 -8.31
C TYR A 60 26.07 16.64 -8.10
N SER A 61 26.71 17.62 -8.74
CA SER A 61 26.31 19.03 -8.62
C SER A 61 24.87 19.28 -9.08
N LYS A 62 24.40 18.53 -10.10
CA LYS A 62 23.00 18.52 -10.53
C LYS A 62 22.08 17.86 -9.49
N ALA A 63 22.56 16.79 -8.82
CA ALA A 63 21.78 16.11 -7.79
C ALA A 63 21.50 17.00 -6.56
N ILE A 64 22.42 17.91 -6.21
CA ILE A 64 22.21 18.92 -5.16
C ILE A 64 21.53 20.19 -5.66
N GLY A 65 21.36 20.35 -6.98
CA GLY A 65 20.62 21.46 -7.60
C GLY A 65 21.39 22.78 -7.75
N THR A 66 22.71 22.79 -7.50
CA THR A 66 23.51 24.05 -7.47
C THR A 66 24.45 24.21 -8.66
N GLY A 67 24.76 23.12 -9.36
CA GLY A 67 25.88 23.11 -10.32
C GLY A 67 27.26 23.16 -9.62
N ILE A 68 28.34 23.04 -10.40
CA ILE A 68 29.70 23.22 -9.89
C ILE A 68 29.88 24.69 -9.50
N GLY A 69 30.27 24.96 -8.24
CA GLY A 69 30.41 26.34 -7.72
C GLY A 69 30.57 26.38 -6.20
N SER A 70 29.92 27.36 -5.57
CA SER A 70 30.09 27.64 -4.13
C SER A 70 29.73 26.50 -3.17
N GLU A 71 28.79 25.61 -3.56
CA GLU A 71 28.34 24.51 -2.71
C GLU A 71 28.95 23.16 -3.08
N ALA A 72 29.60 23.04 -4.25
CA ALA A 72 30.31 21.84 -4.68
C ALA A 72 31.46 22.21 -5.61
N HIS A 73 32.67 22.31 -5.07
CA HIS A 73 33.88 22.44 -5.89
C HIS A 73 34.37 21.06 -6.33
N TRP A 74 35.22 21.07 -7.36
CA TRP A 74 35.76 19.81 -7.92
C TRP A 74 36.45 18.90 -6.89
N HIS A 75 37.18 19.48 -5.95
CA HIS A 75 37.93 18.75 -4.92
C HIS A 75 37.13 18.47 -3.65
N ASP A 76 35.89 18.96 -3.56
CA ASP A 76 34.98 18.57 -2.49
C ASP A 76 34.35 17.19 -2.76
N MET A 77 34.49 16.71 -3.99
CA MET A 77 34.01 15.40 -4.45
C MET A 77 35.19 14.51 -4.84
N GLU A 78 35.23 13.31 -4.29
CA GLU A 78 36.27 12.31 -4.60
C GLU A 78 35.66 10.96 -4.91
N VAL A 79 36.04 10.36 -6.03
CA VAL A 79 35.56 9.07 -6.50
C VAL A 79 36.69 8.11 -6.75
N LEU A 80 36.80 7.11 -5.91
CA LEU A 80 37.85 6.09 -5.97
C LEU A 80 37.27 4.70 -6.28
N PRO A 81 38.06 3.80 -6.87
CA PRO A 81 37.67 2.40 -7.01
C PRO A 81 37.68 1.69 -5.64
N ASN A 82 36.66 0.89 -5.33
CA ASN A 82 36.70 -0.05 -4.22
C ASN A 82 37.57 -1.29 -4.55
N GLU A 83 37.66 -2.24 -3.63
CA GLU A 83 38.44 -3.49 -3.81
C GLU A 83 38.00 -4.31 -5.05
N ALA A 84 36.72 -4.21 -5.46
CA ALA A 84 36.17 -4.84 -6.66
C ALA A 84 36.37 -4.01 -7.94
N GLY A 85 37.04 -2.83 -7.85
CA GLY A 85 37.26 -1.92 -8.96
C GLY A 85 36.05 -1.02 -9.32
N GLN A 86 34.96 -1.06 -8.57
CA GLN A 86 33.78 -0.24 -8.79
C GLN A 86 34.00 1.19 -8.29
N PRO A 87 33.56 2.22 -9.02
CA PRO A 87 33.66 3.60 -8.57
C PRO A 87 32.73 3.85 -7.37
N VAL A 88 33.30 4.44 -6.32
CA VAL A 88 32.57 4.82 -5.09
C VAL A 88 32.91 6.27 -4.78
N MET A 89 31.89 7.07 -4.47
CA MET A 89 32.09 8.44 -3.99
C MET A 89 32.47 8.43 -2.52
N VAL A 90 33.75 8.59 -2.24
CA VAL A 90 34.36 8.48 -0.90
C VAL A 90 34.33 9.80 -0.13
N LYS A 91 34.13 10.93 -0.83
CA LYS A 91 33.99 12.26 -0.24
C LYS A 91 32.99 13.08 -1.07
N HIS A 92 32.10 13.80 -0.41
CA HIS A 92 31.19 14.75 -1.05
C HIS A 92 30.61 15.77 -0.05
N PRO A 93 30.13 16.96 -0.48
CA PRO A 93 29.67 18.03 0.41
C PRO A 93 28.54 17.63 1.37
N LYS A 94 27.67 16.68 1.00
CA LYS A 94 26.55 16.22 1.80
C LYS A 94 26.81 14.88 2.51
N GLN A 95 28.06 14.47 2.71
CA GLN A 95 28.38 13.15 3.28
C GLN A 95 27.85 12.91 4.70
N ASP A 96 27.63 13.96 5.48
CA ASP A 96 27.06 13.88 6.83
C ASP A 96 25.53 13.80 6.81
N GLU A 97 24.88 14.07 5.65
CA GLU A 97 23.43 14.08 5.49
C GLU A 97 22.92 12.94 4.60
N ALA A 98 23.77 12.46 3.66
CA ALA A 98 23.36 11.53 2.62
C ALA A 98 24.48 10.56 2.22
N VAL A 99 24.07 9.43 1.63
CA VAL A 99 24.93 8.53 0.86
C VAL A 99 24.73 8.82 -0.62
N ALA A 100 25.85 8.92 -1.36
CA ALA A 100 25.85 9.08 -2.81
C ALA A 100 26.01 7.71 -3.48
N HIS A 101 24.94 7.22 -4.12
CA HIS A 101 24.98 6.07 -5.00
C HIS A 101 25.32 6.53 -6.40
N ILE A 102 26.39 5.99 -6.99
CA ILE A 102 26.89 6.44 -8.27
C ILE A 102 26.98 5.30 -9.29
N SER A 103 26.80 5.66 -10.57
CA SER A 103 27.04 4.76 -11.70
C SER A 103 27.70 5.51 -12.83
N ILE A 104 28.72 4.87 -13.47
CA ILE A 104 29.43 5.41 -14.63
C ILE A 104 29.43 4.34 -15.72
N SER A 105 29.00 4.69 -16.92
CA SER A 105 28.97 3.80 -18.09
C SER A 105 29.61 4.50 -19.30
N HIS A 106 30.32 3.72 -20.11
CA HIS A 106 30.96 4.19 -21.34
C HIS A 106 30.32 3.51 -22.55
N THR A 107 29.98 4.30 -23.56
CA THR A 107 29.43 3.80 -24.83
C THR A 107 30.01 4.59 -26.00
N GLY A 108 30.83 3.94 -26.81
CA GLY A 108 31.55 4.63 -27.91
C GLY A 108 32.51 5.68 -27.40
N ASP A 109 32.27 6.95 -27.81
CA ASP A 109 33.02 8.13 -27.36
C ASP A 109 32.29 8.94 -26.26
N THR A 110 31.31 8.33 -25.61
CA THR A 110 30.50 9.04 -24.59
C THR A 110 30.59 8.32 -23.25
N VAL A 111 30.73 9.05 -22.16
CA VAL A 111 30.54 8.61 -20.79
C VAL A 111 29.24 9.14 -20.25
N HIS A 112 28.46 8.30 -19.59
CA HIS A 112 27.23 8.64 -18.88
C HIS A 112 27.43 8.38 -17.38
N SER A 113 27.01 9.33 -16.58
CA SER A 113 27.13 9.23 -15.12
C SER A 113 25.79 9.56 -14.47
N SER A 114 25.46 8.84 -13.41
CA SER A 114 24.29 9.11 -12.57
C SER A 114 24.66 9.15 -11.11
N VAL A 115 24.01 10.02 -10.34
CA VAL A 115 24.12 10.15 -8.90
C VAL A 115 22.73 10.15 -8.31
N ILE A 116 22.52 9.33 -7.27
CA ILE A 116 21.34 9.37 -6.42
C ILE A 116 21.81 9.64 -4.99
N LEU A 117 21.28 10.69 -4.38
CA LEU A 117 21.53 11.02 -2.98
C LEU A 117 20.41 10.46 -2.12
N GLU A 118 20.75 9.58 -1.20
CA GLU A 118 19.82 9.01 -0.23
C GLU A 118 20.14 9.53 1.17
N SER A 119 19.14 10.13 1.83
CA SER A 119 19.27 10.68 3.18
C SER A 119 19.73 9.60 4.17
N LEU A 120 20.77 9.90 4.96
CA LEU A 120 21.22 9.05 6.07
C LEU A 120 20.11 8.80 7.09
N ALA A 121 19.22 9.76 7.29
CA ALA A 121 18.06 9.59 8.17
C ALA A 121 17.13 8.46 7.69
N SER A 122 17.07 8.18 6.37
CA SER A 122 16.28 7.06 5.83
C SER A 122 16.98 5.69 5.92
N LEU A 123 18.31 5.70 6.07
CA LEU A 123 19.10 4.48 6.25
C LEU A 123 19.16 4.05 7.73
N HIS A 124 18.88 4.97 8.62
CA HIS A 124 18.87 4.71 10.05
C HIS A 124 17.49 4.24 10.49
N GLN A 125 17.25 2.93 10.42
CA GLN A 125 16.03 2.37 11.00
C GLN A 125 16.03 2.61 12.52
N PRO A 126 14.97 3.23 13.08
CA PRO A 126 14.87 3.38 14.54
C PRO A 126 15.01 2.03 15.25
N VAL A 127 15.60 2.02 16.43
CA VAL A 127 15.73 0.80 17.25
C VAL A 127 14.35 0.16 17.49
N SER A 128 13.29 0.97 17.52
CA SER A 128 11.91 0.50 17.64
C SER A 128 11.46 -0.40 16.48
N GLU A 129 11.99 -0.22 15.26
CA GLU A 129 11.71 -1.06 14.09
C GLU A 129 12.51 -2.37 14.07
N ARG A 130 13.56 -2.46 14.92
CA ARG A 130 14.41 -3.64 15.07
C ARG A 130 14.12 -4.42 16.37
N ARG A 131 13.01 -4.13 17.03
CA ARG A 131 12.60 -4.92 18.20
C ARG A 131 12.31 -6.37 17.77
N PRO A 132 12.59 -7.36 18.61
CA PRO A 132 12.33 -8.75 18.33
C PRO A 132 10.82 -9.05 18.46
N SER A 133 10.00 -8.30 17.73
CA SER A 133 8.57 -8.48 17.62
C SER A 133 8.12 -8.07 16.22
N TRP A 134 7.33 -8.92 15.57
CA TRP A 134 6.89 -8.71 14.19
C TRP A 134 5.50 -9.30 13.94
N LEU A 135 4.88 -8.86 12.85
CA LEU A 135 3.66 -9.45 12.33
C LEU A 135 4.01 -10.44 11.21
N GLU A 136 3.44 -11.62 11.27
CA GLU A 136 3.47 -12.58 10.17
C GLU A 136 2.13 -12.61 9.45
N ILE A 137 2.16 -12.56 8.13
CA ILE A 137 1.00 -12.67 7.26
C ILE A 137 1.04 -13.99 6.52
N SER A 138 0.04 -14.85 6.76
CA SER A 138 -0.09 -16.14 6.06
C SER A 138 -0.86 -15.97 4.75
N ALA A 139 -0.17 -16.11 3.63
CA ALA A 139 -0.79 -16.13 2.31
C ALA A 139 -1.64 -17.40 2.09
N GLU A 140 -1.26 -18.52 2.71
CA GLU A 140 -2.00 -19.78 2.67
C GLU A 140 -3.33 -19.67 3.39
N ALA A 141 -3.36 -19.06 4.60
CA ALA A 141 -4.58 -18.82 5.34
C ALA A 141 -5.54 -17.89 4.57
N LEU A 142 -5.00 -16.84 3.92
CA LEU A 142 -5.79 -15.96 3.07
C LEU A 142 -6.38 -16.72 1.88
N ALA A 143 -5.59 -17.52 1.19
CA ALA A 143 -6.05 -18.31 0.05
C ALA A 143 -7.12 -19.33 0.47
N HIS A 144 -6.94 -20.00 1.62
CA HIS A 144 -7.94 -20.89 2.22
C HIS A 144 -9.26 -20.14 2.46
N ASN A 145 -9.22 -18.99 3.12
CA ASN A 145 -10.43 -18.22 3.43
C ASN A 145 -11.15 -17.74 2.16
N VAL A 146 -10.40 -17.32 1.13
CA VAL A 146 -10.98 -16.94 -0.17
C VAL A 146 -11.68 -18.14 -0.81
N ALA A 147 -11.01 -19.30 -0.86
CA ALA A 147 -11.59 -20.52 -1.45
C ALA A 147 -12.82 -20.98 -0.67
N TYR A 148 -12.75 -20.99 0.68
CA TYR A 148 -13.85 -21.38 1.56
C TYR A 148 -15.10 -20.49 1.36
N VAL A 149 -14.93 -19.16 1.32
CA VAL A 149 -16.05 -18.25 1.06
C VAL A 149 -16.62 -18.43 -0.35
N ARG A 150 -15.78 -18.67 -1.36
CA ARG A 150 -16.27 -18.97 -2.71
C ARG A 150 -17.14 -20.22 -2.76
N GLU A 151 -16.71 -21.28 -2.09
CA GLU A 151 -17.48 -22.54 -2.00
C GLU A 151 -18.83 -22.31 -1.34
N LEU A 152 -18.89 -21.56 -0.25
CA LEU A 152 -20.15 -21.25 0.45
C LEU A 152 -21.11 -20.38 -0.37
N THR A 153 -20.60 -19.50 -1.23
CA THR A 153 -21.44 -18.50 -1.92
C THR A 153 -21.75 -18.86 -3.35
N GLU A 154 -21.04 -19.83 -3.92
CA GLU A 154 -21.16 -20.25 -5.34
C GLU A 154 -21.04 -19.06 -6.31
N THR A 155 -20.44 -17.94 -5.86
CA THR A 155 -20.39 -16.69 -6.63
C THR A 155 -19.24 -16.68 -7.64
N ASN A 156 -19.48 -16.07 -8.79
CA ASN A 156 -18.48 -15.94 -9.84
C ASN A 156 -17.49 -14.78 -9.61
N ARG A 157 -17.81 -13.84 -8.70
CA ARG A 157 -16.97 -12.66 -8.45
C ARG A 157 -16.72 -12.43 -6.96
N PHE A 158 -15.46 -12.38 -6.61
CA PHE A 158 -14.99 -12.12 -5.25
C PHE A 158 -14.21 -10.81 -5.21
N PHE A 159 -14.77 -9.78 -4.57
CA PHE A 159 -14.08 -8.53 -4.30
C PHE A 159 -13.41 -8.58 -2.93
N ALA A 160 -12.08 -8.54 -2.92
CA ALA A 160 -11.28 -8.45 -1.71
C ALA A 160 -11.35 -7.02 -1.14
N VAL A 161 -11.91 -6.86 0.06
CA VAL A 161 -11.98 -5.55 0.73
C VAL A 161 -10.66 -5.29 1.46
N VAL A 162 -9.87 -4.34 0.95
CA VAL A 162 -8.51 -4.05 1.43
C VAL A 162 -8.33 -2.63 1.97
N LYS A 163 -9.43 -1.96 2.31
CA LYS A 163 -9.43 -0.61 2.92
C LYS A 163 -8.63 -0.56 4.22
N ALA A 164 -8.24 0.64 4.65
CA ALA A 164 -7.51 0.91 5.88
C ALA A 164 -6.23 0.04 6.01
N ASN A 165 -5.35 0.12 4.99
CA ASN A 165 -4.12 -0.68 4.92
C ASN A 165 -4.39 -2.20 5.07
N ALA A 166 -5.42 -2.71 4.36
CA ALA A 166 -5.87 -4.09 4.46
C ALA A 166 -6.20 -4.51 5.91
N TYR A 167 -7.03 -3.71 6.59
CA TYR A 167 -7.40 -3.90 7.99
C TYR A 167 -6.17 -3.98 8.93
N GLY A 168 -5.10 -3.27 8.60
CA GLY A 168 -3.84 -3.25 9.34
C GLY A 168 -2.87 -4.39 9.02
N HIS A 169 -3.20 -5.28 8.10
CA HIS A 169 -2.35 -6.41 7.69
C HIS A 169 -1.20 -6.01 6.75
N GLY A 170 -1.22 -4.80 6.21
CA GLY A 170 -0.25 -4.36 5.22
C GLY A 170 -0.76 -4.56 3.78
N LEU A 171 -1.06 -3.43 3.12
CA LEU A 171 -1.71 -3.44 1.80
C LEU A 171 -0.91 -4.17 0.72
N PRO A 172 0.44 -3.99 0.57
CA PRO A 172 1.23 -4.68 -0.45
C PRO A 172 1.18 -6.21 -0.33
N GLN A 173 1.33 -6.73 0.90
CA GLN A 173 1.35 -8.16 1.20
C GLN A 173 0.00 -8.80 0.90
N ILE A 174 -1.08 -8.18 1.38
CA ILE A 174 -2.45 -8.70 1.18
C ILE A 174 -2.86 -8.63 -0.28
N VAL A 175 -2.60 -7.55 -0.99
CA VAL A 175 -2.93 -7.43 -2.42
C VAL A 175 -2.21 -8.49 -3.23
N THR A 176 -0.92 -8.73 -2.93
CA THR A 176 -0.14 -9.79 -3.60
C THR A 176 -0.72 -11.18 -3.32
N ALA A 177 -1.07 -11.49 -2.07
CA ALA A 177 -1.65 -12.77 -1.67
C ALA A 177 -3.06 -12.95 -2.27
N ALA A 178 -3.92 -11.92 -2.24
CA ALA A 178 -5.28 -11.96 -2.78
C ALA A 178 -5.28 -12.17 -4.31
N LYS A 179 -4.38 -11.50 -5.04
CA LYS A 179 -4.20 -11.76 -6.49
C LYS A 179 -3.83 -13.22 -6.77
N ARG A 180 -2.93 -13.81 -5.97
CA ARG A 180 -2.54 -15.23 -6.10
C ARG A 180 -3.68 -16.17 -5.72
N ALA A 181 -4.53 -15.79 -4.76
CA ALA A 181 -5.73 -16.53 -4.39
C ALA A 181 -6.86 -16.42 -5.42
N GLY A 182 -6.67 -15.64 -6.49
CA GLY A 182 -7.60 -15.56 -7.62
C GLY A 182 -8.82 -14.70 -7.35
N VAL A 183 -8.71 -13.61 -6.58
CA VAL A 183 -9.82 -12.64 -6.43
C VAL A 183 -10.09 -11.91 -7.75
N ASP A 184 -11.34 -11.50 -7.98
CA ASP A 184 -11.79 -10.90 -9.24
C ASP A 184 -11.76 -9.37 -9.22
N GLY A 185 -11.62 -8.77 -8.03
CA GLY A 185 -11.54 -7.33 -7.86
C GLY A 185 -11.15 -6.96 -6.44
N PHE A 186 -10.98 -5.67 -6.24
CA PHE A 186 -10.69 -5.07 -4.94
C PHE A 186 -11.76 -4.06 -4.57
N ALA A 187 -12.00 -3.90 -3.26
CA ALA A 187 -12.84 -2.84 -2.75
C ALA A 187 -12.08 -2.05 -1.68
N VAL A 188 -12.09 -0.73 -1.82
CA VAL A 188 -11.39 0.24 -0.97
C VAL A 188 -12.36 1.28 -0.41
N ALA A 189 -11.93 2.07 0.58
CA ALA A 189 -12.78 3.11 1.15
C ALA A 189 -12.66 4.44 0.39
N THR A 190 -11.47 4.78 -0.12
CA THR A 190 -11.15 6.10 -0.67
C THR A 190 -10.53 6.01 -2.06
N ILE A 191 -10.57 7.14 -2.77
CA ILE A 191 -9.89 7.29 -4.08
C ILE A 191 -8.38 7.07 -3.95
N ASP A 192 -7.74 7.57 -2.88
CA ASP A 192 -6.29 7.46 -2.69
C ASP A 192 -5.85 6.00 -2.55
N GLU A 193 -6.62 5.16 -1.84
CA GLU A 193 -6.38 3.72 -1.74
C GLU A 193 -6.50 3.06 -3.13
N GLY A 194 -7.49 3.47 -3.93
CA GLY A 194 -7.67 2.99 -5.30
C GLY A 194 -6.52 3.37 -6.22
N VAL A 195 -6.09 4.63 -6.18
CA VAL A 195 -4.93 5.14 -6.93
C VAL A 195 -3.66 4.38 -6.55
N TRP A 196 -3.46 4.16 -5.25
CA TRP A 196 -2.33 3.37 -4.77
C TRP A 196 -2.33 1.95 -5.36
N LEU A 197 -3.49 1.28 -5.39
CA LEU A 197 -3.62 -0.06 -6.01
C LEU A 197 -3.25 -0.04 -7.49
N ARG A 198 -3.66 0.98 -8.25
CA ARG A 198 -3.28 1.15 -9.66
C ARG A 198 -1.78 1.35 -9.83
N GLN A 199 -1.17 2.21 -9.01
CA GLN A 199 0.29 2.43 -8.99
C GLN A 199 1.06 1.16 -8.59
N PHE A 200 0.50 0.34 -7.70
CA PHE A 200 1.04 -0.97 -7.34
C PHE A 200 0.87 -2.03 -8.45
N GLY A 201 0.23 -1.69 -9.57
CA GLY A 201 0.09 -2.56 -10.75
C GLY A 201 -1.14 -3.47 -10.74
N VAL A 202 -2.16 -3.17 -9.94
CA VAL A 202 -3.44 -3.87 -9.99
C VAL A 202 -4.19 -3.47 -11.26
N LYS A 203 -4.61 -4.48 -12.05
CA LYS A 203 -5.43 -4.31 -13.28
C LYS A 203 -6.89 -4.74 -13.09
N LEU A 204 -7.17 -5.50 -12.03
CA LEU A 204 -8.53 -5.95 -11.70
C LEU A 204 -9.44 -4.76 -11.36
N PRO A 205 -10.77 -4.89 -11.47
CA PRO A 205 -11.72 -3.86 -11.03
C PRO A 205 -11.47 -3.40 -9.60
N ILE A 206 -11.60 -2.08 -9.35
CA ILE A 206 -11.45 -1.47 -8.02
C ILE A 206 -12.69 -0.66 -7.71
N LEU A 207 -13.50 -1.15 -6.76
CA LEU A 207 -14.70 -0.51 -6.27
C LEU A 207 -14.37 0.41 -5.08
N ILE A 208 -14.78 1.67 -5.14
CA ILE A 208 -14.66 2.60 -4.01
C ILE A 208 -15.97 2.55 -3.22
N LEU A 209 -15.90 2.11 -1.95
CA LEU A 209 -17.08 1.94 -1.09
C LEU A 209 -17.57 3.24 -0.46
N GLY A 210 -16.70 4.24 -0.36
CA GLY A 210 -17.03 5.56 0.15
C GLY A 210 -17.50 6.50 -0.96
N VAL A 211 -18.25 7.55 -0.59
CA VAL A 211 -18.61 8.59 -1.55
C VAL A 211 -17.40 9.47 -1.84
N THR A 212 -16.98 9.49 -3.10
CA THR A 212 -15.93 10.41 -3.58
C THR A 212 -16.59 11.67 -4.11
N PRO A 213 -16.14 12.89 -3.74
CA PRO A 213 -16.69 14.12 -4.32
C PRO A 213 -16.61 14.13 -5.85
N ALA A 214 -17.67 14.63 -6.51
CA ALA A 214 -17.76 14.67 -7.97
C ALA A 214 -16.63 15.48 -8.63
N THR A 215 -15.98 16.39 -7.89
CA THR A 215 -14.80 17.15 -8.36
C THR A 215 -13.61 16.28 -8.71
N TYR A 216 -13.57 15.02 -8.29
CA TYR A 216 -12.52 14.03 -8.62
C TYR A 216 -12.89 13.10 -9.77
N VAL A 217 -13.97 13.39 -10.51
CA VAL A 217 -14.43 12.50 -11.60
C VAL A 217 -13.38 12.26 -12.67
N ALA A 218 -12.55 13.26 -12.98
CA ALA A 218 -11.44 13.14 -13.92
C ALA A 218 -10.38 12.13 -13.45
N ASP A 219 -10.05 12.13 -12.15
CA ASP A 219 -9.11 11.17 -11.56
C ASP A 219 -9.72 9.78 -11.49
N LEU A 220 -11.01 9.65 -11.15
CA LEU A 220 -11.72 8.38 -11.15
C LEU A 220 -11.69 7.72 -12.53
N ALA A 221 -11.98 8.47 -13.59
CA ALA A 221 -11.91 7.98 -14.97
C ALA A 221 -10.46 7.66 -15.38
N LYS A 222 -9.51 8.56 -15.11
CA LYS A 222 -8.08 8.38 -15.43
C LYS A 222 -7.48 7.12 -14.83
N TYR A 223 -7.83 6.80 -13.58
CA TYR A 223 -7.33 5.64 -12.87
C TYR A 223 -8.24 4.41 -12.99
N ASP A 224 -9.29 4.46 -13.82
CA ASP A 224 -10.25 3.37 -14.00
C ASP A 224 -10.77 2.84 -12.65
N LEU A 225 -11.24 3.73 -11.79
CA LEU A 225 -11.80 3.43 -10.47
C LEU A 225 -13.32 3.50 -10.54
N ILE A 226 -13.99 2.58 -9.85
CA ILE A 226 -15.45 2.46 -9.85
C ILE A 226 -16.01 3.14 -8.59
N PRO A 227 -16.43 4.42 -8.64
CA PRO A 227 -17.10 5.09 -7.53
C PRO A 227 -18.52 4.58 -7.34
N VAL A 228 -19.06 4.79 -6.12
CA VAL A 228 -20.47 4.60 -5.84
C VAL A 228 -21.26 5.87 -6.13
N VAL A 229 -22.31 5.75 -6.94
CA VAL A 229 -23.34 6.79 -7.12
C VAL A 229 -24.34 6.66 -5.96
N ALA A 230 -24.32 7.62 -5.05
CA ALA A 230 -25.11 7.59 -3.81
C ALA A 230 -26.30 8.55 -3.82
N SER A 231 -26.45 9.42 -4.85
CA SER A 231 -27.56 10.33 -5.06
C SER A 231 -27.61 10.79 -6.52
N GLU A 232 -28.79 11.27 -6.93
CA GLU A 232 -29.00 11.90 -8.24
C GLU A 232 -28.12 13.17 -8.38
N THR A 233 -28.05 13.99 -7.35
CA THR A 233 -27.22 15.21 -7.34
C THR A 233 -25.75 14.90 -7.60
N TRP A 234 -25.21 13.86 -6.96
CA TRP A 234 -23.83 13.44 -7.20
C TRP A 234 -23.61 13.05 -8.67
N LEU A 235 -24.56 12.34 -9.26
CA LEU A 235 -24.48 11.93 -10.67
C LEU A 235 -24.51 13.14 -11.61
N ASP A 236 -25.41 14.09 -11.38
CA ASP A 236 -25.52 15.31 -12.19
C ASP A 236 -24.23 16.14 -12.12
N ASP A 237 -23.67 16.31 -10.94
CA ASP A 237 -22.39 17.00 -10.73
C ASP A 237 -21.23 16.26 -11.44
N ALA A 238 -21.18 14.94 -11.35
CA ALA A 238 -20.16 14.11 -11.99
C ALA A 238 -20.25 14.19 -13.54
N LEU A 239 -21.45 14.05 -14.11
CA LEU A 239 -21.67 14.15 -15.55
C LEU A 239 -21.31 15.54 -16.08
N SER A 240 -21.58 16.61 -15.33
CA SER A 240 -21.25 17.98 -15.73
C SER A 240 -19.74 18.25 -15.79
N GLN A 241 -18.93 17.47 -15.07
CA GLN A 241 -17.47 17.63 -14.97
C GLN A 241 -16.69 16.56 -15.75
N LEU A 242 -17.35 15.47 -16.17
CA LEU A 242 -16.71 14.40 -16.93
C LEU A 242 -16.40 14.88 -18.35
N ASN A 243 -15.14 14.75 -18.76
CA ASN A 243 -14.75 15.04 -20.14
C ASN A 243 -15.45 14.04 -21.11
N SER A 244 -15.97 14.55 -22.23
CA SER A 244 -16.66 13.74 -23.26
C SER A 244 -15.81 12.61 -23.86
N GLU A 245 -14.47 12.73 -23.82
CA GLU A 245 -13.55 11.69 -24.31
C GLU A 245 -13.19 10.66 -23.23
N ALA A 246 -13.52 10.91 -21.97
CA ALA A 246 -13.25 10.01 -20.85
C ALA A 246 -14.44 9.10 -20.57
N THR A 247 -14.18 7.84 -20.27
CA THR A 247 -15.21 6.89 -19.80
C THR A 247 -15.12 6.72 -18.30
N LEU A 248 -16.26 6.84 -17.61
CA LEU A 248 -16.39 6.59 -16.18
C LEU A 248 -17.21 5.32 -15.94
N THR A 249 -16.61 4.34 -15.25
CA THR A 249 -17.35 3.16 -14.77
C THR A 249 -17.89 3.43 -13.37
N VAL A 250 -19.18 3.15 -13.13
CA VAL A 250 -19.83 3.43 -11.85
C VAL A 250 -20.60 2.24 -11.29
N SER A 251 -20.86 2.28 -9.98
CA SER A 251 -21.78 1.39 -9.28
C SER A 251 -22.77 2.21 -8.46
N VAL A 252 -24.06 1.86 -8.52
CA VAL A 252 -25.10 2.54 -7.74
C VAL A 252 -25.17 1.95 -6.33
N ALA A 253 -25.19 2.80 -5.32
CA ALA A 253 -25.41 2.41 -3.93
C ALA A 253 -26.88 2.59 -3.56
N VAL A 254 -27.49 1.53 -3.03
CA VAL A 254 -28.88 1.55 -2.52
C VAL A 254 -28.85 1.39 -1.00
N ASP A 255 -29.47 2.31 -0.27
CA ASP A 255 -29.63 2.21 1.19
C ASP A 255 -30.96 1.58 1.58
N THR A 256 -30.91 0.30 1.88
CA THR A 256 -32.08 -0.49 2.31
C THR A 256 -32.29 -0.47 3.83
N GLY A 257 -31.49 0.32 4.55
CA GLY A 257 -31.60 0.41 6.02
C GLY A 257 -30.25 0.44 6.75
N MET A 258 -29.10 0.39 6.05
CA MET A 258 -27.80 0.61 6.71
C MET A 258 -27.69 2.03 7.28
N GLY A 259 -28.34 3.02 6.63
CA GLY A 259 -28.37 4.41 7.11
C GLY A 259 -27.05 5.16 6.94
N ARG A 260 -26.19 4.72 6.04
CA ARG A 260 -24.87 5.30 5.87
C ARG A 260 -24.69 6.05 4.54
N ILE A 261 -24.86 5.38 3.41
CA ILE A 261 -24.78 5.94 2.06
C ILE A 261 -25.74 5.18 1.15
N GLY A 262 -26.22 5.85 0.10
CA GLY A 262 -27.04 5.23 -0.94
C GLY A 262 -28.43 5.87 -1.09
N ILE A 263 -29.05 5.58 -2.21
CA ILE A 263 -30.38 6.07 -2.60
C ILE A 263 -31.43 5.23 -1.87
N ARG A 264 -32.41 5.93 -1.26
CA ARG A 264 -33.49 5.32 -0.46
C ARG A 264 -34.84 5.41 -1.11
N ASP A 265 -34.99 6.31 -2.07
CA ASP A 265 -36.24 6.61 -2.77
C ASP A 265 -36.28 5.94 -4.14
N ARG A 266 -37.38 5.24 -4.43
CA ARG A 266 -37.56 4.51 -5.69
C ARG A 266 -37.54 5.45 -6.90
N ALA A 267 -38.21 6.59 -6.82
CA ALA A 267 -38.31 7.52 -7.94
C ALA A 267 -36.95 8.20 -8.23
N GLU A 268 -36.14 8.48 -7.20
CA GLU A 268 -34.77 8.95 -7.38
C GLU A 268 -33.92 7.86 -8.07
N LEU A 269 -34.04 6.62 -7.63
CA LEU A 269 -33.29 5.50 -8.19
C LEU A 269 -33.64 5.28 -9.68
N GLU A 270 -34.90 5.35 -10.06
CA GLU A 270 -35.36 5.27 -11.47
C GLU A 270 -34.75 6.38 -12.32
N ARG A 271 -34.72 7.63 -11.82
CA ARG A 271 -34.10 8.76 -12.55
C ARG A 271 -32.59 8.56 -12.71
N VAL A 272 -31.90 8.09 -11.66
CA VAL A 272 -30.46 7.77 -11.72
C VAL A 272 -30.18 6.69 -12.75
N VAL A 273 -30.94 5.59 -12.74
CA VAL A 273 -30.80 4.50 -13.71
C VAL A 273 -31.04 5.00 -15.14
N ALA A 274 -32.11 5.78 -15.35
CA ALA A 274 -32.41 6.34 -16.67
C ALA A 274 -31.29 7.27 -17.18
N LYS A 275 -30.70 8.12 -16.30
CA LYS A 275 -29.56 8.98 -16.65
C LYS A 275 -28.31 8.16 -17.00
N LEU A 276 -28.01 7.11 -16.24
CA LEU A 276 -26.87 6.22 -16.50
C LEU A 276 -27.02 5.47 -17.81
N ASN A 277 -28.22 4.96 -18.11
CA ASN A 277 -28.51 4.26 -19.38
C ASN A 277 -28.47 5.20 -20.60
N ALA A 278 -28.69 6.51 -20.40
CA ALA A 278 -28.64 7.51 -21.47
C ALA A 278 -27.28 8.15 -21.68
N ALA A 279 -26.30 7.93 -20.80
CA ALA A 279 -24.99 8.56 -20.84
C ALA A 279 -24.00 7.72 -21.67
N ASP A 280 -23.57 8.19 -22.84
CA ASP A 280 -22.68 7.48 -23.75
C ASP A 280 -21.28 7.22 -23.20
N ASN A 281 -20.82 8.06 -22.27
CA ASN A 281 -19.48 8.00 -21.68
C ASN A 281 -19.45 7.48 -20.23
N VAL A 282 -20.52 6.79 -19.81
CA VAL A 282 -20.62 6.13 -18.50
C VAL A 282 -20.94 4.65 -18.66
N VAL A 283 -20.19 3.81 -17.98
CA VAL A 283 -20.46 2.37 -17.87
C VAL A 283 -21.15 2.09 -16.54
N PHE A 284 -22.43 1.75 -16.57
CA PHE A 284 -23.20 1.33 -15.41
C PHE A 284 -22.92 -0.15 -15.12
N GLN A 285 -21.87 -0.41 -14.33
CA GLN A 285 -21.31 -1.74 -14.13
C GLN A 285 -21.93 -2.49 -12.95
N GLY A 286 -22.35 -1.79 -11.90
CA GLY A 286 -22.79 -2.45 -10.68
C GLY A 286 -23.87 -1.70 -9.91
N ILE A 287 -24.61 -2.45 -9.11
CA ILE A 287 -25.57 -1.94 -8.14
C ILE A 287 -25.48 -2.77 -6.86
N GLY A 288 -25.51 -2.13 -5.70
CA GLY A 288 -25.37 -2.88 -4.46
C GLY A 288 -25.88 -2.16 -3.22
N MET A 289 -25.97 -2.92 -2.14
CA MET A 289 -26.36 -2.46 -0.81
C MET A 289 -25.41 -3.00 0.25
N HIS A 290 -25.66 -2.72 1.51
CA HIS A 290 -24.91 -3.30 2.63
C HIS A 290 -25.85 -3.72 3.74
N PHE A 291 -25.72 -4.99 4.19
CA PHE A 291 -26.46 -5.49 5.33
C PHE A 291 -25.87 -5.00 6.64
N ALA A 292 -26.71 -4.50 7.55
CA ALA A 292 -26.30 -3.94 8.82
C ALA A 292 -26.10 -4.98 9.92
N THR A 293 -26.82 -6.11 9.86
CA THR A 293 -26.94 -7.11 10.94
C THR A 293 -26.66 -8.54 10.48
N ALA A 294 -25.92 -8.71 9.37
CA ALA A 294 -25.64 -10.04 8.81
C ALA A 294 -24.75 -10.92 9.72
N ASP A 295 -24.11 -10.34 10.71
CA ASP A 295 -23.26 -11.01 11.73
C ASP A 295 -23.97 -11.20 13.09
N GLY A 296 -25.27 -10.87 13.17
CA GLY A 296 -26.09 -11.01 14.37
C GLY A 296 -27.05 -12.21 14.34
N ASN A 297 -27.55 -12.60 15.50
CA ASN A 297 -28.53 -13.69 15.66
C ASN A 297 -29.93 -13.33 15.17
N ASP A 298 -30.27 -12.02 15.12
CA ASP A 298 -31.56 -11.54 14.68
C ASP A 298 -31.59 -11.33 13.17
N THR A 299 -32.32 -12.19 12.48
CA THR A 299 -32.50 -12.13 11.03
C THR A 299 -33.61 -11.17 10.58
N VAL A 300 -34.46 -10.71 11.47
CA VAL A 300 -35.63 -9.88 11.13
C VAL A 300 -35.19 -8.62 10.38
N TYR A 301 -34.15 -7.95 10.85
CA TYR A 301 -33.65 -6.74 10.17
C TYR A 301 -32.96 -7.04 8.84
N PHE A 302 -32.25 -8.17 8.77
CA PHE A 302 -31.65 -8.66 7.52
C PHE A 302 -32.73 -8.91 6.45
N GLU A 303 -33.80 -9.63 6.80
CA GLU A 303 -34.94 -9.91 5.91
C GLU A 303 -35.66 -8.64 5.48
N LYS A 304 -35.84 -7.69 6.43
CA LYS A 304 -36.40 -6.36 6.12
C LYS A 304 -35.56 -5.59 5.09
N GLN A 305 -34.23 -5.62 5.23
CA GLN A 305 -33.33 -5.00 4.26
C GLN A 305 -33.42 -5.68 2.89
N LEU A 306 -33.51 -7.01 2.85
CA LEU A 306 -33.66 -7.76 1.61
C LEU A 306 -35.01 -7.46 0.92
N ALA A 307 -36.10 -7.43 1.67
CA ALA A 307 -37.41 -7.05 1.15
C ALA A 307 -37.40 -5.61 0.57
N LYS A 308 -36.72 -4.67 1.29
CA LYS A 308 -36.57 -3.30 0.80
C LYS A 308 -35.70 -3.20 -0.45
N TRP A 309 -34.70 -4.10 -0.59
CA TRP A 309 -33.93 -4.20 -1.82
C TRP A 309 -34.83 -4.55 -2.99
N HIS A 310 -35.65 -5.58 -2.88
CA HIS A 310 -36.59 -5.97 -3.93
C HIS A 310 -37.60 -4.87 -4.25
N GLU A 311 -38.19 -4.22 -3.22
CA GLU A 311 -39.09 -3.07 -3.42
C GLU A 311 -38.42 -1.94 -4.25
N LEU A 312 -37.15 -1.68 -4.00
CA LEU A 312 -36.42 -0.59 -4.68
C LEU A 312 -35.87 -0.95 -6.04
N THR A 313 -35.51 -2.23 -6.28
CA THR A 313 -34.72 -2.60 -7.46
C THR A 313 -35.44 -3.51 -8.44
N ASP A 314 -36.46 -4.26 -8.02
CA ASP A 314 -37.23 -5.06 -8.95
C ASP A 314 -37.94 -4.14 -9.97
N GLU A 315 -38.01 -4.55 -11.22
CA GLU A 315 -38.56 -3.79 -12.34
C GLU A 315 -37.75 -2.54 -12.76
N LEU A 316 -36.51 -2.32 -12.21
CA LEU A 316 -35.61 -1.33 -12.80
C LEU A 316 -35.07 -1.81 -14.15
N ASP A 317 -34.94 -0.89 -15.09
CA ASP A 317 -34.30 -1.15 -16.38
C ASP A 317 -32.77 -1.21 -16.24
N LEU A 318 -32.29 -2.33 -15.69
CA LEU A 318 -30.87 -2.57 -15.42
C LEU A 318 -30.18 -3.23 -16.62
N PRO A 319 -28.91 -2.88 -16.94
CA PRO A 319 -28.12 -3.60 -17.92
C PRO A 319 -28.07 -5.11 -17.64
N ALA A 320 -28.07 -5.92 -18.69
CA ALA A 320 -28.13 -7.39 -18.57
C ALA A 320 -26.91 -7.99 -17.86
N ASP A 321 -25.76 -7.33 -17.96
CA ASP A 321 -24.47 -7.74 -17.41
C ASP A 321 -24.08 -7.01 -16.11
N ILE A 322 -25.04 -6.29 -15.51
CA ILE A 322 -24.82 -5.54 -14.27
C ILE A 322 -24.42 -6.46 -13.11
N TRP A 323 -23.49 -6.01 -12.29
CA TRP A 323 -23.11 -6.76 -11.09
C TRP A 323 -23.97 -6.35 -9.89
N ARG A 324 -24.80 -7.28 -9.41
CA ARG A 324 -25.46 -7.12 -8.12
C ARG A 324 -24.47 -7.55 -7.03
N HIS A 325 -24.10 -6.63 -6.14
CA HIS A 325 -23.16 -6.93 -5.05
C HIS A 325 -23.78 -6.60 -3.69
N LEU A 326 -24.52 -7.56 -3.13
CA LEU A 326 -25.25 -7.41 -1.88
C LEU A 326 -24.46 -7.95 -0.70
N ALA A 327 -23.87 -9.15 -0.86
CA ALA A 327 -23.27 -9.91 0.23
C ALA A 327 -21.96 -9.30 0.74
N ASN A 328 -21.90 -9.08 2.05
CA ASN A 328 -20.70 -8.82 2.82
C ASN A 328 -20.18 -10.12 3.48
N SER A 329 -19.13 -10.05 4.32
CA SER A 329 -18.58 -11.22 5.03
C SER A 329 -19.62 -11.98 5.85
N GLY A 330 -20.47 -11.27 6.59
CA GLY A 330 -21.52 -11.89 7.41
C GLY A 330 -22.56 -12.64 6.57
N THR A 331 -23.07 -11.98 5.53
CA THR A 331 -23.98 -12.61 4.58
C THR A 331 -23.36 -13.85 3.95
N SER A 332 -22.12 -13.74 3.49
CA SER A 332 -21.40 -14.83 2.81
C SER A 332 -21.18 -16.06 3.70
N LEU A 333 -21.07 -15.87 5.02
CA LEU A 333 -20.78 -16.95 5.96
C LEU A 333 -22.03 -17.62 6.53
N TRP A 334 -23.12 -16.86 6.80
CA TRP A 334 -24.20 -17.35 7.66
C TRP A 334 -25.61 -17.29 7.06
N HIS A 335 -25.78 -16.61 5.92
CA HIS A 335 -27.10 -16.48 5.31
C HIS A 335 -27.18 -17.23 3.98
N GLU A 336 -28.37 -17.65 3.64
CA GLU A 336 -28.67 -18.05 2.27
C GLU A 336 -28.37 -16.88 1.32
N GLN A 337 -27.70 -17.18 0.21
CA GLN A 337 -27.20 -16.11 -0.64
C GLN A 337 -28.38 -15.37 -1.30
N PRO A 338 -28.49 -14.05 -1.08
CA PRO A 338 -29.39 -13.23 -1.89
C PRO A 338 -28.92 -13.30 -3.34
N SER A 339 -29.79 -13.04 -4.30
CA SER A 339 -29.40 -12.97 -5.71
C SER A 339 -28.27 -11.94 -5.91
N THR A 340 -27.04 -12.41 -5.89
CA THR A 340 -25.82 -11.59 -5.95
C THR A 340 -24.85 -12.16 -6.99
N ASP A 341 -24.28 -11.28 -7.81
CA ASP A 341 -23.29 -11.65 -8.84
C ASP A 341 -21.86 -11.51 -8.30
N ALA A 342 -21.69 -10.77 -7.20
CA ALA A 342 -20.42 -10.52 -6.58
C ALA A 342 -20.53 -10.40 -5.05
N VAL A 343 -19.55 -10.95 -4.33
CA VAL A 343 -19.42 -10.78 -2.88
C VAL A 343 -18.29 -9.80 -2.54
N ARG A 344 -18.46 -9.01 -1.48
CA ARG A 344 -17.45 -8.07 -0.97
C ARG A 344 -16.97 -8.53 0.40
N VAL A 345 -15.85 -9.24 0.42
CA VAL A 345 -15.37 -9.96 1.60
C VAL A 345 -14.20 -9.20 2.23
N GLY A 346 -14.41 -8.76 3.46
CA GLY A 346 -13.39 -8.17 4.33
C GLY A 346 -13.04 -9.11 5.47
N ALA A 347 -13.71 -9.00 6.61
CA ALA A 347 -13.41 -9.72 7.84
C ALA A 347 -13.15 -11.23 7.64
N ALA A 348 -14.00 -11.91 6.88
CA ALA A 348 -13.86 -13.34 6.62
C ALA A 348 -12.56 -13.68 5.87
N MET A 349 -12.14 -12.86 4.90
CA MET A 349 -10.89 -13.07 4.17
C MET A 349 -9.66 -13.02 5.11
N TYR A 350 -9.72 -12.20 6.16
CA TYR A 350 -8.65 -12.09 7.16
C TYR A 350 -8.75 -13.12 8.30
N GLY A 351 -9.78 -13.98 8.29
CA GLY A 351 -9.98 -14.98 9.32
C GLY A 351 -10.68 -14.45 10.58
N PHE A 352 -11.42 -13.33 10.48
CA PHE A 352 -12.17 -12.79 11.60
C PHE A 352 -13.62 -13.29 11.60
N ASP A 353 -14.02 -13.85 12.74
CA ASP A 353 -15.44 -14.09 13.04
C ASP A 353 -16.10 -12.77 13.47
N ALA A 354 -16.82 -12.13 12.52
CA ALA A 354 -17.54 -10.90 12.79
C ALA A 354 -18.69 -11.05 13.78
N SER A 355 -19.23 -12.27 13.94
CA SER A 355 -20.30 -12.57 14.90
C SER A 355 -19.83 -12.60 16.35
N GLN A 356 -18.50 -12.61 16.59
CA GLN A 356 -17.89 -12.76 17.93
C GLN A 356 -18.38 -14.00 18.69
N GLY A 357 -18.69 -15.07 17.96
CA GLY A 357 -19.20 -16.33 18.52
C GLY A 357 -20.72 -16.36 18.72
N ALA A 358 -21.45 -15.34 18.24
CA ALA A 358 -22.91 -15.33 18.30
C ALA A 358 -23.55 -16.29 17.29
N LEU A 359 -22.87 -16.63 16.21
CA LEU A 359 -23.28 -17.53 15.15
C LEU A 359 -22.38 -18.77 15.07
N PRO A 360 -22.81 -19.86 14.38
CA PRO A 360 -22.00 -21.07 14.28
C PRO A 360 -20.59 -20.78 13.75
N ASN A 361 -19.59 -21.41 14.37
CA ASN A 361 -18.19 -21.26 13.96
C ASN A 361 -18.00 -21.68 12.49
N ARG A 362 -17.15 -20.96 11.79
CA ARG A 362 -16.77 -21.22 10.41
C ARG A 362 -15.27 -21.54 10.32
N GLU A 363 -14.89 -22.34 9.34
CA GLU A 363 -13.50 -22.81 9.16
C GLU A 363 -12.56 -21.73 8.61
N LEU A 364 -12.58 -20.55 9.22
CA LEU A 364 -11.71 -19.46 8.87
C LEU A 364 -10.35 -19.59 9.57
N GLN A 365 -9.29 -19.28 8.84
CA GLN A 365 -7.92 -19.30 9.34
C GLN A 365 -7.43 -17.86 9.56
N PRO A 366 -6.89 -17.51 10.76
CA PRO A 366 -6.30 -16.20 11.00
C PRO A 366 -5.13 -15.92 10.04
N VAL A 367 -5.20 -14.81 9.31
CA VAL A 367 -4.17 -14.39 8.35
C VAL A 367 -3.00 -13.72 9.03
N LEU A 368 -3.22 -13.05 10.17
CA LEU A 368 -2.20 -12.31 10.91
C LEU A 368 -1.87 -12.99 12.22
N SER A 369 -0.58 -13.12 12.51
CA SER A 369 -0.07 -13.47 13.85
C SER A 369 0.98 -12.47 14.31
N LEU A 370 0.89 -12.05 15.59
CA LEU A 370 1.91 -11.25 16.26
C LEU A 370 2.90 -12.17 16.94
N LYS A 371 4.17 -12.08 16.57
CA LYS A 371 5.27 -12.86 17.16
C LYS A 371 6.26 -11.95 17.88
N ALA A 372 6.91 -12.48 18.90
CA ALA A 372 7.99 -11.80 19.62
C ALA A 372 8.95 -12.82 20.22
N GLU A 373 10.22 -12.43 20.33
CA GLU A 373 11.22 -13.17 21.07
C GLU A 373 11.27 -12.76 22.55
N LEU A 374 11.66 -13.67 23.41
CA LEU A 374 11.88 -13.38 24.82
C LEU A 374 13.23 -12.69 25.00
N VAL A 375 13.22 -11.43 25.38
CA VAL A 375 14.45 -10.66 25.61
C VAL A 375 14.98 -10.77 27.02
N HIS A 376 14.16 -11.27 27.95
CA HIS A 376 14.52 -11.48 29.35
C HIS A 376 13.67 -12.56 30.01
N VAL A 377 14.33 -13.47 30.72
CA VAL A 377 13.70 -14.55 31.50
C VAL A 377 14.30 -14.53 32.92
N LYS A 378 13.45 -14.58 33.95
CA LYS A 378 13.89 -14.65 35.35
C LYS A 378 13.00 -15.60 36.15
N GLN A 379 13.61 -16.21 37.17
CA GLN A 379 12.85 -16.94 38.18
C GLN A 379 12.28 -15.97 39.22
N VAL A 380 11.06 -16.23 39.67
CA VAL A 380 10.40 -15.45 40.70
C VAL A 380 9.81 -16.37 41.76
N GLN A 381 9.92 -15.95 43.02
CA GLN A 381 9.40 -16.70 44.17
C GLN A 381 7.85 -16.61 44.24
N LEU A 382 7.26 -17.53 44.96
CA LEU A 382 5.84 -17.50 45.28
C LEU A 382 5.49 -16.21 46.03
N GLY A 383 4.39 -15.57 45.74
CA GLY A 383 3.97 -14.31 46.36
C GLY A 383 4.57 -13.05 45.74
N HIS A 384 5.52 -13.17 44.79
CA HIS A 384 6.13 -12.00 44.15
C HIS A 384 5.08 -11.19 43.39
N GLN A 385 5.14 -9.87 43.56
CA GLN A 385 4.23 -8.93 42.88
C GLN A 385 4.91 -8.34 41.66
N PHE A 386 4.11 -8.12 40.59
CA PHE A 386 4.59 -7.63 39.31
C PHE A 386 3.84 -6.37 38.91
N ARG A 387 4.51 -5.50 38.18
CA ARG A 387 4.00 -4.26 37.59
C ARG A 387 3.84 -3.11 38.57
N THR A 388 3.77 -1.93 38.01
CA THR A 388 3.36 -0.72 38.72
C THR A 388 1.93 -0.91 39.24
N GLY A 389 1.72 -0.61 40.52
CA GLY A 389 0.42 -0.81 41.17
C GLY A 389 0.13 -2.25 41.61
N GLN A 390 1.12 -3.16 41.54
CA GLN A 390 1.02 -4.54 42.08
C GLN A 390 -0.20 -5.35 41.58
N LEU A 391 -0.59 -5.15 40.34
CA LEU A 391 -1.82 -5.68 39.77
C LEU A 391 -1.84 -7.20 39.55
N ILE A 392 -0.67 -7.86 39.57
CA ILE A 392 -0.54 -9.31 39.39
C ILE A 392 0.31 -9.88 40.50
N GLN A 393 -0.23 -10.86 41.23
CA GLN A 393 0.45 -11.59 42.26
C GLN A 393 0.54 -13.08 41.91
N ARG A 394 1.71 -13.69 42.05
CA ARG A 394 1.88 -15.11 41.89
C ARG A 394 1.25 -15.85 43.08
N ARG A 395 0.10 -16.51 42.88
CA ARG A 395 -0.70 -17.14 43.94
C ARG A 395 -0.39 -18.61 44.19
N ASN A 396 0.14 -19.34 43.21
CA ASN A 396 0.59 -20.73 43.41
C ASN A 396 1.61 -21.16 42.35
N GLN A 397 2.31 -22.26 42.59
CA GLN A 397 3.33 -22.79 41.68
C GLN A 397 2.75 -23.27 40.34
N ASN A 398 1.50 -23.74 40.32
CA ASN A 398 0.85 -24.35 39.16
C ASN A 398 0.06 -23.33 38.31
N GLY A 399 -0.39 -22.23 38.88
CA GLY A 399 -1.23 -21.22 38.17
C GLY A 399 -0.50 -20.36 37.13
N LEU A 400 0.83 -20.31 37.21
CA LEU A 400 1.76 -19.75 36.23
C LEU A 400 2.81 -20.77 35.82
N GLY A 401 2.61 -22.03 36.20
CA GLY A 401 3.61 -23.06 36.30
C GLY A 401 4.18 -23.60 34.98
N GLN A 402 3.58 -23.34 33.87
CA GLN A 402 4.23 -23.60 32.58
C GLN A 402 4.94 -22.36 32.04
N CYS A 403 4.84 -21.21 32.71
CA CYS A 403 5.65 -20.04 32.50
C CYS A 403 6.57 -19.82 33.71
N GLN A 404 7.48 -20.74 33.96
CA GLN A 404 8.62 -20.54 34.88
C GLN A 404 9.55 -19.41 34.40
N SER A 405 9.39 -19.01 33.18
CA SER A 405 10.02 -17.88 32.53
C SER A 405 9.02 -16.73 32.45
N GLY A 406 9.40 -15.52 32.68
CA GLY A 406 8.57 -14.31 32.61
C GLY A 406 7.73 -14.09 31.32
N THR A 407 7.54 -15.13 30.53
CA THR A 407 6.85 -15.21 29.24
C THR A 407 5.43 -14.64 29.28
N ARG A 408 4.65 -14.94 30.33
CA ARG A 408 3.30 -14.36 30.47
C ARG A 408 3.31 -12.84 30.70
N MET A 409 4.38 -12.30 31.28
CA MET A 409 4.48 -10.85 31.50
C MET A 409 4.82 -10.10 30.19
N ALA A 410 5.68 -10.67 29.33
CA ALA A 410 5.98 -10.13 28.02
C ALA A 410 4.75 -10.22 27.10
N ILE A 411 4.07 -11.35 27.05
CA ILE A 411 2.82 -11.55 26.25
C ILE A 411 1.69 -10.65 26.78
N HIS A 412 1.55 -10.44 28.08
CA HIS A 412 0.50 -9.60 28.64
C HIS A 412 0.76 -8.08 28.40
N VAL A 413 2.01 -7.65 28.36
CA VAL A 413 2.38 -6.27 27.96
C VAL A 413 2.13 -6.07 26.46
N LEU A 414 2.46 -7.06 25.63
CA LEU A 414 2.20 -7.03 24.20
C LEU A 414 0.70 -7.14 23.90
N SER A 415 -0.05 -7.98 24.62
CA SER A 415 -1.51 -8.08 24.43
C SER A 415 -2.25 -6.81 24.85
N LYS A 416 -1.76 -6.05 25.83
CA LYS A 416 -2.34 -4.72 26.14
C LYS A 416 -1.94 -3.65 25.12
N ALA A 417 -0.75 -3.70 24.56
CA ALA A 417 -0.38 -2.83 23.45
C ALA A 417 -1.22 -3.17 22.19
N TRP A 418 -1.49 -4.45 21.96
CA TRP A 418 -2.36 -4.90 20.88
C TRP A 418 -3.84 -4.51 21.12
N MET A 419 -4.34 -4.63 22.34
CA MET A 419 -5.69 -4.17 22.72
C MET A 419 -5.82 -2.64 22.61
N PHE A 420 -4.74 -1.89 22.85
CA PHE A 420 -4.69 -0.44 22.65
C PHE A 420 -4.68 -0.08 21.14
N CYS A 421 -3.92 -0.78 20.33
CA CYS A 421 -3.95 -0.63 18.86
C CYS A 421 -5.29 -1.06 18.27
N TYR A 422 -5.90 -2.14 18.76
CA TYR A 422 -7.22 -2.60 18.36
C TYR A 422 -8.32 -1.62 18.78
N GLN A 423 -8.26 -1.09 20.00
CA GLN A 423 -9.19 -0.04 20.46
C GLN A 423 -9.02 1.27 19.69
N MET A 424 -7.80 1.66 19.31
CA MET A 424 -7.58 2.83 18.45
C MET A 424 -8.08 2.59 17.02
N ALA A 425 -7.92 1.40 16.47
CA ALA A 425 -8.47 1.06 15.15
C ALA A 425 -10.01 0.98 15.14
N VAL A 426 -10.63 0.58 16.25
CA VAL A 426 -12.09 0.55 16.42
C VAL A 426 -12.67 1.93 16.78
N ALA A 427 -11.89 2.80 17.42
CA ALA A 427 -12.32 4.16 17.74
C ALA A 427 -12.20 5.17 16.58
N GLN A 428 -11.59 4.76 15.46
CA GLN A 428 -11.49 5.55 14.23
C GLN A 428 -12.50 5.14 13.14
N ASN A 429 -13.42 4.23 13.47
CA ASN A 429 -14.55 3.85 12.58
C ASN A 429 -15.88 4.40 13.09
#